data_f6498011aba3ef81325ebd7da60396cd
#
_entry.id   f6498011aba3ef81325ebd7da60396cd
#
_cell.length_a   1.000
_cell.length_b   1.000
_cell.length_c   1.000
_cell.angle_alpha   90.00
_cell.angle_beta   90.00
_cell.angle_gamma   90.00
#
_symmetry.space_group_name_H-M   'P 1'
#
loop_
_entity.id
_entity.type
_entity.pdbx_description
1 polymer ?
#
loop_
_entity_poly.entity_id
_entity_poly.type
_entity_poly.pdbx_seq_one_letter_code
_entity_poly.pdbx_strand_id
1 'polypeptide(L)'
;MLLRYAIGSALRRIRLDRELTLRTVADTARISMPYLSEIERGRKEPSSEILEVICRALGLTLVDLLAEASDEVLVVDLAEERSERIAVVSSLGAPEPASGTAVLAA
;
A
#
# COMPACT_ATOMS: atom_id res chain seq x y z
N MET A 1 5.89 4.47 -6.09
CA MET A 1 5.78 3.22 -5.31
C MET A 1 5.31 2.09 -6.19
N LEU A 2 5.94 0.92 -6.08
CA LEU A 2 5.49 -0.21 -6.86
C LEU A 2 4.22 -0.80 -6.25
N LEU A 3 3.31 -1.20 -7.11
CA LEU A 3 2.00 -1.72 -6.66
C LEU A 3 2.15 -2.96 -5.76
N ARG A 4 3.11 -3.82 -6.03
CA ARG A 4 3.28 -5.02 -5.21
C ARG A 4 3.66 -4.68 -3.76
N TYR A 5 4.32 -3.56 -3.53
CA TYR A 5 4.61 -3.11 -2.17
C TYR A 5 3.34 -2.60 -1.48
N ALA A 6 2.52 -1.87 -2.20
CA ALA A 6 1.26 -1.38 -1.65
C ALA A 6 0.32 -2.53 -1.31
N ILE A 7 0.23 -3.51 -2.19
CA ILE A 7 -0.59 -4.69 -1.98
C ILE A 7 -0.07 -5.48 -0.78
N GLY A 8 1.24 -5.72 -0.73
CA GLY A 8 1.84 -6.47 0.37
C GLY A 8 1.64 -5.81 1.71
N SER A 9 1.83 -4.51 1.75
CA SER A 9 1.63 -3.72 2.95
C SER A 9 0.17 -3.76 3.41
N ALA A 10 -0.77 -3.64 2.48
CA ALA A 10 -2.20 -3.70 2.79
C ALA A 10 -2.57 -5.09 3.34
N LEU A 11 -2.06 -6.14 2.71
CA LEU A 11 -2.33 -7.50 3.19
C LEU A 11 -1.84 -7.70 4.62
N ARG A 12 -0.65 -7.24 4.89
CA ARG A 12 -0.08 -7.38 6.23
C ARG A 12 -0.89 -6.61 7.26
N ARG A 13 -1.26 -5.38 6.94
CA ARG A 13 -2.05 -4.53 7.83
C ARG A 13 -3.39 -5.18 8.15
N ILE A 14 -4.07 -5.68 7.13
CA ILE A 14 -5.37 -6.32 7.30
C ILE A 14 -5.23 -7.59 8.14
N ARG A 15 -4.19 -8.39 7.86
CA ARG A 15 -3.95 -9.60 8.61
C ARG A 15 -3.74 -9.31 10.09
N LEU A 16 -2.91 -8.32 10.40
CA LEU A 16 -2.62 -7.93 11.77
C LEU A 16 -3.85 -7.36 12.48
N ASP A 17 -4.64 -6.57 11.77
CA ASP A 17 -5.87 -6.01 12.32
C ASP A 17 -6.87 -7.11 12.68
N ARG A 18 -6.84 -8.22 11.98
CA ARG A 18 -7.71 -9.36 12.25
C ARG A 18 -7.08 -10.37 13.20
N GLU A 19 -5.91 -10.04 13.72
CA GLU A 19 -5.18 -10.88 14.66
C GLU A 19 -4.93 -12.30 14.13
N LEU A 20 -4.62 -12.38 12.84
CA LEU A 20 -4.32 -13.64 12.20
C LEU A 20 -2.82 -13.79 12.02
N THR A 21 -2.33 -15.01 12.20
CA THR A 21 -0.91 -15.29 11.99
C THR A 21 -0.65 -15.54 10.52
N LEU A 22 0.60 -15.40 10.14
CA LEU A 22 1.03 -15.69 8.79
C LEU A 22 0.71 -17.15 8.44
N ARG A 23 0.96 -18.06 9.37
CA ARG A 23 0.69 -19.47 9.17
C ARG A 23 -0.80 -19.75 8.93
N THR A 24 -1.66 -19.17 9.72
CA THR A 24 -3.10 -19.37 9.58
C THR A 24 -3.59 -18.95 8.20
N VAL A 25 -3.16 -17.79 7.75
CA VAL A 25 -3.56 -17.27 6.43
C VAL A 25 -2.97 -18.15 5.32
N ALA A 26 -1.71 -18.50 5.42
CA ALA A 26 -1.07 -19.34 4.42
C ALA A 26 -1.76 -20.72 4.32
N ASP A 27 -2.07 -21.33 5.46
CA ASP A 27 -2.74 -22.62 5.48
C ASP A 27 -4.14 -22.52 4.87
N THR A 28 -4.89 -21.51 5.21
CA THR A 28 -6.25 -21.32 4.67
C THR A 28 -6.21 -21.07 3.17
N ALA A 29 -5.25 -20.27 2.72
CA ALA A 29 -5.11 -19.96 1.30
C ALA A 29 -4.39 -21.08 0.52
N ARG A 30 -3.87 -22.06 1.22
CA ARG A 30 -3.12 -23.20 0.62
C ARG A 30 -1.89 -22.75 -0.15
N ILE A 31 -1.16 -21.83 0.43
CA ILE A 31 0.13 -21.41 -0.10
C ILE A 31 1.17 -21.58 1.00
N SER A 32 2.43 -21.57 0.63
CA SER A 32 3.47 -21.71 1.64
C SER A 32 3.60 -20.44 2.47
N MET A 33 3.96 -20.58 3.71
CA MET A 33 4.17 -19.43 4.59
C MET A 33 5.31 -18.53 4.08
N PRO A 34 6.44 -19.07 3.62
CA PRO A 34 7.48 -18.22 3.05
C PRO A 34 7.01 -17.43 1.83
N TYR A 35 6.17 -18.02 0.98
CA TYR A 35 5.64 -17.34 -0.17
C TYR A 35 4.75 -16.17 0.26
N LEU A 36 3.85 -16.40 1.21
CA LEU A 36 2.99 -15.34 1.73
C LEU A 36 3.84 -14.22 2.36
N SER A 37 4.88 -14.58 3.10
CA SER A 37 5.77 -13.61 3.69
C SER A 37 6.43 -12.73 2.63
N GLU A 38 6.86 -13.32 1.52
CA GLU A 38 7.48 -12.57 0.43
C GLU A 38 6.47 -11.66 -0.26
N ILE A 39 5.23 -12.08 -0.38
CA ILE A 39 4.15 -11.24 -0.93
C ILE A 39 3.93 -10.03 -0.02
N GLU A 40 3.84 -10.24 1.28
CA GLU A 40 3.64 -9.14 2.24
C GLU A 40 4.80 -8.15 2.23
N ARG A 41 6.00 -8.63 1.94
CA ARG A 41 7.16 -7.75 1.86
C ARG A 41 7.30 -7.05 0.51
N GLY A 42 6.43 -7.35 -0.43
CA GLY A 42 6.48 -6.76 -1.76
C GLY A 42 7.56 -7.32 -2.64
N ARG A 43 8.12 -8.47 -2.30
CA ARG A 43 9.20 -9.10 -3.07
C ARG A 43 8.71 -10.02 -4.17
N LYS A 44 7.46 -10.44 -4.09
CA LYS A 44 6.84 -11.30 -5.11
C LYS A 44 5.56 -10.65 -5.60
N GLU A 45 5.29 -10.83 -6.87
CA GLU A 45 4.09 -10.31 -7.48
C GLU A 45 3.13 -11.46 -7.69
N PRO A 46 2.14 -11.63 -6.82
CA PRO A 46 1.21 -12.75 -6.95
C PRO A 46 0.23 -12.54 -8.09
N SER A 47 -0.26 -13.63 -8.66
CA SER A 47 -1.31 -13.56 -9.67
C SER A 47 -2.62 -13.14 -9.01
N SER A 48 -3.58 -12.73 -9.81
CA SER A 48 -4.89 -12.36 -9.27
C SER A 48 -5.59 -13.54 -8.61
N GLU A 49 -5.37 -14.76 -9.08
CA GLU A 49 -5.94 -15.94 -8.42
C GLU A 49 -5.33 -16.15 -7.05
N ILE A 50 -4.04 -15.94 -6.90
CA ILE A 50 -3.38 -16.05 -5.60
C ILE A 50 -3.89 -14.95 -4.67
N LEU A 51 -4.04 -13.73 -5.18
CA LEU A 51 -4.59 -12.65 -4.39
C LEU A 51 -6.01 -12.95 -3.93
N GLU A 52 -6.81 -13.55 -4.78
CA GLU A 52 -8.18 -13.92 -4.41
C GLU A 52 -8.23 -14.94 -3.28
N VAL A 53 -7.37 -15.96 -3.30
CA VAL A 53 -7.39 -16.95 -2.23
C VAL A 53 -6.87 -16.35 -0.92
N ILE A 54 -5.90 -15.45 -0.98
CA ILE A 54 -5.43 -14.75 0.21
C ILE A 54 -6.54 -13.87 0.78
N CYS A 55 -7.22 -13.10 -0.09
CA CYS A 55 -8.32 -12.25 0.33
C CYS A 55 -9.43 -13.06 0.98
N ARG A 56 -9.75 -14.20 0.40
CA ARG A 56 -10.78 -15.08 0.96
C ARG A 56 -10.38 -15.57 2.34
N ALA A 57 -9.11 -15.90 2.52
CA ALA A 57 -8.60 -16.31 3.82
C ALA A 57 -8.67 -15.17 4.85
N LEU A 58 -8.59 -13.94 4.39
CA LEU A 58 -8.70 -12.77 5.25
C LEU A 58 -10.13 -12.28 5.42
N GLY A 59 -11.06 -12.82 4.66
CA GLY A 59 -12.47 -12.43 4.75
C GLY A 59 -12.82 -11.14 4.02
N LEU A 60 -12.11 -10.85 2.95
CA LEU A 60 -12.43 -9.67 2.14
C LEU A 60 -12.40 -10.01 0.66
N THR A 61 -12.88 -9.12 -0.17
CA THR A 61 -12.88 -9.30 -1.62
C THR A 61 -11.60 -8.69 -2.20
N LEU A 62 -11.30 -9.06 -3.44
CA LEU A 62 -10.18 -8.46 -4.14
C LEU A 62 -10.37 -6.95 -4.31
N VAL A 63 -11.60 -6.52 -4.53
CA VAL A 63 -11.92 -5.09 -4.66
C VAL A 63 -11.59 -4.36 -3.37
N ASP A 64 -11.92 -4.93 -2.23
CA ASP A 64 -11.60 -4.34 -0.93
C ASP A 64 -10.08 -4.20 -0.76
N LEU A 65 -9.33 -5.22 -1.17
CA LEU A 65 -7.88 -5.17 -1.08
C LEU A 65 -7.32 -4.07 -1.98
N LEU A 66 -7.82 -3.96 -3.20
CA LEU A 66 -7.35 -2.95 -4.13
C LEU A 66 -7.67 -1.54 -3.63
N ALA A 67 -8.79 -1.36 -2.99
CA ALA A 67 -9.14 -0.08 -2.39
C ALA A 67 -8.15 0.29 -1.28
N GLU A 68 -7.81 -0.65 -0.43
CA GLU A 68 -6.84 -0.42 0.65
C GLU A 68 -5.45 -0.13 0.09
N ALA A 69 -5.03 -0.85 -0.94
CA ALA A 69 -3.74 -0.63 -1.56
C ALA A 69 -3.70 0.71 -2.28
N SER A 70 -4.81 1.13 -2.88
CA SER A 70 -4.91 2.43 -3.56
C SER A 70 -4.74 3.58 -2.58
N ASP A 71 -5.34 3.48 -1.43
CA ASP A 71 -5.20 4.50 -0.40
C ASP A 71 -3.73 4.67 -0.01
N GLU A 72 -3.01 3.57 0.12
CA GLU A 72 -1.62 3.60 0.47
C GLU A 72 -0.75 4.23 -0.62
N VAL A 73 -1.01 3.88 -1.87
CA VAL A 73 -0.31 4.47 -3.01
C VAL A 73 -0.58 5.97 -3.08
N LEU A 74 -1.81 6.37 -2.89
CA LEU A 74 -2.20 7.77 -2.95
C LEU A 74 -1.48 8.60 -1.87
N VAL A 75 -1.41 8.09 -0.67
CA VAL A 75 -0.74 8.80 0.43
C VAL A 75 0.75 8.98 0.11
N VAL A 76 1.42 7.94 -0.38
CA VAL A 76 2.83 8.02 -0.71
C VAL A 76 3.06 8.99 -1.87
N ASP A 77 2.25 8.92 -2.91
CA ASP A 77 2.37 9.79 -4.06
C ASP A 77 2.16 11.25 -3.69
N LEU A 78 1.19 11.54 -2.86
CA LEU A 78 0.96 12.90 -2.38
C LEU A 78 2.14 13.41 -1.56
N ALA A 79 2.74 12.57 -0.74
CA ALA A 79 3.90 12.94 0.03
C ALA A 79 5.10 13.25 -0.87
N GLU A 80 5.30 12.45 -1.90
CA GLU A 80 6.36 12.64 -2.87
C GLU A 80 6.16 13.94 -3.65
N GLU A 81 4.95 14.20 -4.10
CA GLU A 81 4.63 15.43 -4.80
C GLU A 81 4.90 16.65 -3.94
N ARG A 82 4.53 16.56 -2.69
CA ARG A 82 4.76 17.67 -1.77
C ARG A 82 6.26 17.93 -1.58
N SER A 83 7.05 16.87 -1.45
CA SER A 83 8.48 16.98 -1.30
C SER A 83 9.13 17.59 -2.52
N GLU A 84 8.71 17.20 -3.70
CA GLU A 84 9.20 17.73 -4.95
C GLU A 84 8.87 19.20 -5.09
N ARG A 85 7.67 19.60 -4.72
CA ARG A 85 7.27 21.00 -4.77
C ARG A 85 8.11 21.85 -3.86
N ILE A 86 8.35 21.37 -2.66
CA ILE A 86 9.16 22.09 -1.69
C ILE A 86 10.58 22.22 -2.20
N ALA A 87 11.13 21.17 -2.78
CA ALA A 87 12.47 21.20 -3.34
C ALA A 87 12.59 22.20 -4.48
N VAL A 88 11.62 22.26 -5.35
CA VAL A 88 11.62 23.20 -6.45
C VAL A 88 11.56 24.63 -5.94
N VAL A 89 10.69 24.89 -5.01
CA VAL A 89 10.54 26.22 -4.45
C VAL A 89 11.82 26.66 -3.78
N SER A 90 12.46 25.78 -3.03
CA SER A 90 13.72 26.09 -2.38
C SER A 90 14.82 26.35 -3.38
N SER A 91 14.87 25.56 -4.43
CA SER A 91 15.85 25.70 -5.46
C SER A 91 15.72 26.98 -6.23
N LEU A 92 14.51 27.48 -6.44
CA LEU A 92 14.27 28.71 -7.13
C LEU A 92 14.44 29.94 -6.22
N GLY A 93 14.59 29.73 -4.96
CA GLY A 93 14.67 30.82 -4.01
C GLY A 93 13.39 31.62 -3.94
N ALA A 94 12.30 31.02 -4.18
CA ALA A 94 11.02 31.70 -4.21
C ALA A 94 10.63 32.18 -2.83
N PRO A 95 10.03 33.28 -2.73
CA PRO A 95 9.62 33.87 -1.48
C PRO A 95 8.57 33.05 -0.92
N GLU A 96 7.74 33.45 -0.22
CA GLU A 96 6.82 32.76 0.37
C GLU A 96 5.70 32.40 -0.42
N PRO A 97 5.31 31.31 -0.29
CA PRO A 97 4.25 30.76 -0.99
C PRO A 97 2.99 31.22 -0.52
N ALA A 98 3.01 32.01 0.28
CA ALA A 98 1.85 32.58 0.69
C ALA A 98 0.71 31.74 0.56
N SER A 99 -0.18 32.32 0.21
CA SER A 99 -1.42 31.73 0.25
C SER A 99 -1.67 30.70 -0.75
N GLY A 100 -0.97 30.77 -1.77
CA GLY A 100 -1.25 29.86 -2.83
C GLY A 100 -1.20 28.47 -2.36
N THR A 101 -0.33 28.28 -1.48
CA THR A 101 -0.22 26.99 -0.99
C THR A 101 -1.32 26.58 -0.15
N ALA A 102 -1.80 27.43 0.58
CA ALA A 102 -2.89 27.12 1.44
C ALA A 102 -4.04 26.60 0.63
N VAL A 103 -4.20 27.16 -0.48
CA VAL A 103 -5.27 26.73 -1.30
C VAL A 103 -5.11 25.34 -1.74
N LEU A 104 -3.92 24.97 -2.00
CA LEU A 104 -3.73 23.64 -2.44
C LEU A 104 -4.09 22.65 -1.44
N ALA A 105 -4.06 23.04 -0.26
CA ALA A 105 -4.40 22.15 0.77
C ALA A 105 -5.81 21.67 0.61
N ALA A 106 -6.53 22.40 -0.01
CA ALA A 106 -7.91 22.01 -0.17
C ALA A 106 -8.09 20.91 -1.19
#